data_06fdd2e5341044f33c7c9530a201dec2
#
_entry.id   06fdd2e5341044f33c7c9530a201dec2
#
_cell.length_a   1.000
_cell.length_b   1.000
_cell.length_c   1.000
_cell.angle_alpha   90.00
_cell.angle_beta   90.00
_cell.angle_gamma   90.00
#
_symmetry.space_group_name_H-M   'P 1'
#
loop_
_entity.id
_entity.type
_entity.pdbx_description
1 polymer ?
#
loop_
_entity_poly.entity_id
_entity_poly.type
_entity_poly.pdbx_seq_one_letter_code
_entity_poly.pdbx_strand_id
1 'polypeptide(L)'
;MAKKNHEQEGKETVEFFKDLDKEALQTERFLERNAKLLGIIFGALVLGVLGFFLYQQFVVAPKNEEATKSYLIAQKNLAEGKDAEALGGKSAANPGFLGTYENYPGTDVGKLSAYNAGLLKFKEGKYQEAYDLLDKFSSDSKVLMALKYGAMADAQSNLNKNEETLSLLEKAISASDDPYTNYYFTRKAGLVALGVNKKDVAKKHFTTIDQKFKDYDNGMSDAYIEMVKYF
;
A
#
# COMPACT_ATOMS: atom_id res chain seq x y z
N MET A 1 31.68 -15.66 -57.75
CA MET A 1 31.14 -15.94 -56.43
C MET A 1 29.88 -15.08 -56.08
N ALA A 2 29.70 -13.86 -56.55
CA ALA A 2 28.55 -13.01 -56.27
C ALA A 2 27.19 -13.52 -56.77
N LYS A 3 27.12 -14.23 -57.89
CA LYS A 3 25.85 -14.74 -58.45
C LYS A 3 25.21 -15.87 -57.64
N LYS A 4 26.00 -16.64 -56.88
CA LYS A 4 25.51 -17.76 -56.06
C LYS A 4 24.87 -17.31 -54.76
N ASN A 5 25.28 -16.14 -54.21
CA ASN A 5 24.68 -15.58 -53.00
C ASN A 5 23.28 -14.99 -53.27
N HIS A 6 23.06 -14.31 -54.40
CA HIS A 6 21.74 -13.74 -54.73
C HIS A 6 20.66 -14.80 -55.01
N GLU A 7 21.04 -15.98 -55.52
CA GLU A 7 20.08 -17.09 -55.68
C GLU A 7 19.72 -17.77 -54.36
N GLN A 8 20.61 -17.78 -53.36
CA GLN A 8 20.34 -18.30 -52.01
C GLN A 8 19.46 -17.35 -51.24
N GLU A 9 19.76 -16.06 -51.22
CA GLU A 9 18.92 -15.04 -50.57
C GLU A 9 17.50 -14.99 -51.15
N GLY A 10 17.35 -15.15 -52.47
CA GLY A 10 16.03 -15.21 -53.10
C GLY A 10 15.23 -16.45 -52.73
N LYS A 11 15.88 -17.60 -52.49
CA LYS A 11 15.21 -18.85 -52.06
C LYS A 11 14.79 -18.77 -50.59
N GLU A 12 15.64 -18.27 -49.72
CA GLU A 12 15.32 -18.07 -48.29
C GLU A 12 14.14 -17.09 -48.09
N THR A 13 14.09 -16.02 -48.89
CA THR A 13 12.98 -15.07 -48.86
C THR A 13 11.67 -15.69 -49.32
N VAL A 14 11.70 -16.51 -50.37
CA VAL A 14 10.53 -17.24 -50.90
C VAL A 14 10.05 -18.33 -49.92
N GLU A 15 10.95 -19.03 -49.25
CA GLU A 15 10.60 -20.00 -48.21
C GLU A 15 9.98 -19.30 -46.99
N PHE A 16 10.54 -18.18 -46.53
CA PHE A 16 9.99 -17.37 -45.45
C PHE A 16 8.54 -16.90 -45.73
N PHE A 17 8.26 -16.39 -46.92
CA PHE A 17 6.88 -16.02 -47.29
C PHE A 17 5.95 -17.23 -47.42
N LYS A 18 6.42 -18.38 -47.88
CA LYS A 18 5.61 -19.62 -47.89
C LYS A 18 5.29 -20.12 -46.49
N ASP A 19 6.21 -20.01 -45.55
CA ASP A 19 5.97 -20.40 -44.17
C ASP A 19 4.99 -19.44 -43.49
N LEU A 20 5.10 -18.11 -43.73
CA LEU A 20 4.12 -17.13 -43.28
C LEU A 20 2.70 -17.40 -43.85
N ASP A 21 2.59 -17.71 -45.16
CA ASP A 21 1.34 -18.07 -45.78
C ASP A 21 0.72 -19.34 -45.16
N LYS A 22 1.57 -20.32 -44.83
CA LYS A 22 1.14 -21.58 -44.22
C LYS A 22 0.67 -21.38 -42.79
N GLU A 23 1.35 -20.55 -42.01
CA GLU A 23 0.93 -20.16 -40.66
C GLU A 23 -0.35 -19.34 -40.69
N ALA A 24 -0.48 -18.38 -41.61
CA ALA A 24 -1.69 -17.61 -41.82
C ALA A 24 -2.90 -18.48 -42.13
N LEU A 25 -2.75 -19.45 -43.08
CA LEU A 25 -3.80 -20.42 -43.43
C LEU A 25 -4.15 -21.37 -42.28
N GLN A 26 -3.20 -21.74 -41.42
CA GLN A 26 -3.49 -22.57 -40.26
C GLN A 26 -4.27 -21.77 -39.21
N THR A 27 -3.91 -20.50 -39.00
CA THR A 27 -4.61 -19.58 -38.08
C THR A 27 -6.05 -19.32 -38.59
N GLU A 28 -6.22 -19.08 -39.89
CA GLU A 28 -7.53 -18.88 -40.49
C GLU A 28 -8.44 -20.09 -40.30
N ARG A 29 -7.96 -21.30 -40.60
CA ARG A 29 -8.69 -22.56 -40.38
C ARG A 29 -9.01 -22.82 -38.93
N PHE A 30 -8.11 -22.44 -38.01
CA PHE A 30 -8.38 -22.53 -36.57
C PHE A 30 -9.51 -21.58 -36.15
N LEU A 31 -9.46 -20.33 -36.64
CA LEU A 31 -10.50 -19.34 -36.37
C LEU A 31 -11.86 -19.77 -36.96
N GLU A 32 -11.91 -20.20 -38.19
CA GLU A 32 -13.13 -20.69 -38.82
C GLU A 32 -13.73 -21.90 -38.11
N ARG A 33 -12.91 -22.88 -37.76
CA ARG A 33 -13.37 -24.09 -37.06
C ARG A 33 -13.86 -23.83 -35.67
N ASN A 34 -13.35 -22.79 -35.01
CA ASN A 34 -13.69 -22.44 -33.64
C ASN A 34 -14.54 -21.14 -33.52
N ALA A 35 -15.00 -20.58 -34.65
CA ALA A 35 -15.67 -19.28 -34.70
C ALA A 35 -16.84 -19.17 -33.72
N LYS A 36 -17.68 -20.23 -33.60
CA LYS A 36 -18.79 -20.25 -32.64
C LYS A 36 -18.33 -20.19 -31.18
N LEU A 37 -17.30 -20.97 -30.84
CA LEU A 37 -16.75 -21.00 -29.48
C LEU A 37 -16.06 -19.67 -29.15
N LEU A 38 -15.25 -19.15 -30.08
CA LEU A 38 -14.59 -17.85 -29.93
C LEU A 38 -15.61 -16.72 -29.81
N GLY A 39 -16.71 -16.77 -30.60
CA GLY A 39 -17.81 -15.80 -30.49
C GLY A 39 -18.51 -15.85 -29.14
N ILE A 40 -18.75 -17.02 -28.56
CA ILE A 40 -19.32 -17.17 -27.22
C ILE A 40 -18.37 -16.61 -26.16
N ILE A 41 -17.08 -16.94 -26.23
CA ILE A 41 -16.06 -16.45 -25.29
C ILE A 41 -15.96 -14.92 -25.37
N PHE A 42 -15.91 -14.37 -26.58
CA PHE A 42 -15.86 -12.93 -26.80
C PHE A 42 -17.13 -12.24 -26.27
N GLY A 43 -18.31 -12.80 -26.57
CA GLY A 43 -19.59 -12.30 -26.04
C GLY A 43 -19.65 -12.31 -24.51
N ALA A 44 -19.20 -13.40 -23.88
CA ALA A 44 -19.12 -13.49 -22.42
C ALA A 44 -18.15 -12.45 -21.82
N LEU A 45 -17.01 -12.23 -22.49
CA LEU A 45 -16.02 -11.22 -22.08
C LEU A 45 -16.61 -9.80 -22.17
N VAL A 46 -17.29 -9.47 -23.26
CA VAL A 46 -17.97 -8.17 -23.44
C VAL A 46 -19.03 -7.96 -22.38
N LEU A 47 -19.87 -8.98 -22.10
CA LEU A 47 -20.90 -8.89 -21.05
C LEU A 47 -20.27 -8.74 -19.67
N GLY A 48 -19.16 -9.42 -19.39
CA GLY A 48 -18.41 -9.27 -18.14
C GLY A 48 -17.86 -7.84 -17.95
N VAL A 49 -17.27 -7.27 -19.01
CA VAL A 49 -16.78 -5.90 -19.00
C VAL A 49 -17.93 -4.89 -18.81
N LEU A 50 -19.03 -5.04 -19.53
CA LEU A 50 -20.21 -4.18 -19.38
C LEU A 50 -20.82 -4.28 -17.97
N GLY A 51 -20.96 -5.50 -17.44
CA GLY A 51 -21.42 -5.75 -16.08
C GLY A 51 -20.52 -5.10 -15.04
N PHE A 52 -19.20 -5.16 -15.22
CA PHE A 52 -18.24 -4.50 -14.37
C PHE A 52 -18.40 -2.97 -14.39
N PHE A 53 -18.54 -2.36 -15.57
CA PHE A 53 -18.75 -0.92 -15.67
C PHE A 53 -20.07 -0.47 -15.03
N LEU A 54 -21.16 -1.21 -15.24
CA LEU A 54 -22.45 -0.92 -14.61
C LEU A 54 -22.36 -1.05 -13.08
N TYR A 55 -21.69 -2.09 -12.56
CA TYR A 55 -21.44 -2.25 -11.14
C TYR A 55 -20.62 -1.09 -10.56
N GLN A 56 -19.55 -0.68 -11.24
CA GLN A 56 -18.75 0.48 -10.83
C GLN A 56 -19.59 1.76 -10.77
N GLN A 57 -20.40 2.02 -11.82
CA GLN A 57 -21.16 3.27 -11.93
C GLN A 57 -22.33 3.36 -10.95
N PHE A 58 -23.05 2.24 -10.74
CA PHE A 58 -24.32 2.26 -9.99
C PHE A 58 -24.19 1.76 -8.54
N VAL A 59 -23.11 1.06 -8.21
CA VAL A 59 -22.90 0.53 -6.85
C VAL A 59 -21.69 1.14 -6.18
N VAL A 60 -20.53 1.12 -6.85
CA VAL A 60 -19.28 1.55 -6.22
C VAL A 60 -19.19 3.08 -6.13
N ALA A 61 -19.49 3.79 -7.22
CA ALA A 61 -19.37 5.25 -7.25
C ALA A 61 -20.27 5.95 -6.21
N PRO A 62 -21.56 5.63 -6.05
CA PRO A 62 -22.37 6.23 -5.00
C PRO A 62 -21.86 5.94 -3.59
N LYS A 63 -21.40 4.71 -3.32
CA LYS A 63 -20.84 4.35 -2.01
C LYS A 63 -19.57 5.16 -1.70
N ASN A 64 -18.70 5.35 -2.69
CA ASN A 64 -17.50 6.16 -2.52
C ASN A 64 -17.84 7.64 -2.25
N GLU A 65 -18.87 8.18 -2.92
CA GLU A 65 -19.31 9.55 -2.70
C GLU A 65 -19.85 9.74 -1.28
N GLU A 66 -20.72 8.83 -0.80
CA GLU A 66 -21.27 8.87 0.55
C GLU A 66 -20.17 8.71 1.61
N ALA A 67 -19.24 7.76 1.42
CA ALA A 67 -18.09 7.59 2.29
C ALA A 67 -17.25 8.86 2.35
N THR A 68 -17.01 9.51 1.22
CA THR A 68 -16.22 10.75 1.14
C THR A 68 -16.94 11.89 1.88
N LYS A 69 -18.23 12.06 1.72
CA LYS A 69 -19.01 13.07 2.46
C LYS A 69 -18.91 12.86 3.96
N SER A 70 -19.12 11.62 4.42
CA SER A 70 -19.02 11.26 5.86
C SER A 70 -17.60 11.53 6.39
N TYR A 71 -16.57 11.12 5.67
CA TYR A 71 -15.18 11.36 6.03
C TYR A 71 -14.84 12.85 6.15
N LEU A 72 -15.25 13.67 5.19
CA LEU A 72 -14.97 15.12 5.21
C LEU A 72 -15.63 15.82 6.40
N ILE A 73 -16.83 15.39 6.82
CA ILE A 73 -17.46 15.90 8.03
C ILE A 73 -16.65 15.52 9.27
N ALA A 74 -16.21 14.27 9.38
CA ALA A 74 -15.38 13.82 10.50
C ALA A 74 -14.03 14.56 10.51
N GLN A 75 -13.42 14.77 9.36
CA GLN A 75 -12.16 15.50 9.24
C GLN A 75 -12.31 16.98 9.62
N LYS A 76 -13.43 17.62 9.24
CA LYS A 76 -13.75 18.97 9.70
C LYS A 76 -13.87 19.04 11.22
N ASN A 77 -14.59 18.09 11.84
CA ASN A 77 -14.70 18.04 13.29
C ASN A 77 -13.33 17.88 13.96
N LEU A 78 -12.46 17.04 13.39
CA LEU A 78 -11.09 16.86 13.88
C LEU A 78 -10.29 18.18 13.79
N ALA A 79 -10.38 18.89 12.67
CA ALA A 79 -9.70 20.17 12.47
C ALA A 79 -10.21 21.26 13.44
N GLU A 80 -11.46 21.18 13.87
CA GLU A 80 -12.07 22.06 14.89
C GLU A 80 -11.76 21.62 16.33
N GLY A 81 -10.95 20.58 16.52
CA GLY A 81 -10.62 20.04 17.84
C GLY A 81 -11.74 19.26 18.53
N LYS A 82 -12.77 18.86 17.79
CA LYS A 82 -13.91 18.09 18.25
C LYS A 82 -13.64 16.58 18.12
N ASP A 83 -12.63 16.08 18.81
CA ASP A 83 -12.13 14.71 18.66
C ASP A 83 -13.21 13.64 18.84
N ALA A 84 -14.07 13.79 19.85
CA ALA A 84 -15.15 12.83 20.12
C ALA A 84 -16.18 12.77 18.97
N GLU A 85 -16.52 13.92 18.36
CA GLU A 85 -17.43 13.99 17.22
C GLU A 85 -16.74 13.50 15.93
N ALA A 86 -15.44 13.77 15.77
CA ALA A 86 -14.66 13.24 14.67
C ALA A 86 -14.58 11.71 14.74
N LEU A 87 -14.40 11.14 15.94
CA LEU A 87 -14.31 9.71 16.15
C LEU A 87 -15.64 8.99 15.94
N GLY A 88 -16.67 9.35 16.75
CA GLY A 88 -17.94 8.61 16.83
C GLY A 88 -19.14 9.29 16.17
N GLY A 89 -18.97 10.54 15.72
CA GLY A 89 -20.05 11.31 15.11
C GLY A 89 -21.14 11.76 16.10
N LYS A 90 -22.22 12.32 15.54
CA LYS A 90 -23.40 12.76 16.29
C LYS A 90 -24.71 12.14 15.78
N SER A 91 -24.72 11.60 14.59
CA SER A 91 -25.92 11.09 13.92
C SER A 91 -25.58 10.18 12.74
N ALA A 92 -26.58 9.53 12.17
CA ALA A 92 -26.41 8.74 10.96
C ALA A 92 -25.85 9.56 9.77
N ALA A 93 -26.18 10.86 9.69
CA ALA A 93 -25.64 11.77 8.68
C ALA A 93 -24.20 12.25 9.00
N ASN A 94 -23.77 12.09 10.23
CA ASN A 94 -22.41 12.41 10.70
C ASN A 94 -21.94 11.27 11.61
N PRO A 95 -21.53 10.14 11.02
CA PRO A 95 -21.20 8.93 11.79
C PRO A 95 -19.78 8.95 12.37
N GLY A 96 -18.99 10.00 12.10
CA GLY A 96 -17.59 10.07 12.47
C GLY A 96 -16.72 9.07 11.67
N PHE A 97 -15.44 8.98 12.04
CA PHE A 97 -14.53 8.04 11.37
C PHE A 97 -14.90 6.58 11.62
N LEU A 98 -15.34 6.22 12.83
CA LEU A 98 -15.77 4.84 13.13
C LEU A 98 -16.94 4.42 12.25
N GLY A 99 -18.04 5.20 12.27
CA GLY A 99 -19.19 4.85 11.47
C GLY A 99 -18.95 4.96 9.95
N THR A 100 -18.05 5.84 9.52
CA THR A 100 -17.63 5.87 8.10
C THR A 100 -16.93 4.57 7.72
N TYR A 101 -16.03 4.06 8.55
CA TYR A 101 -15.39 2.76 8.32
C TYR A 101 -16.42 1.61 8.35
N GLU A 102 -17.29 1.57 9.36
CA GLU A 102 -18.30 0.51 9.52
C GLU A 102 -19.28 0.44 8.33
N ASN A 103 -19.72 1.59 7.83
CA ASN A 103 -20.65 1.66 6.72
C ASN A 103 -19.99 1.41 5.34
N TYR A 104 -18.70 1.74 5.20
CA TYR A 104 -17.99 1.71 3.92
C TYR A 104 -16.60 1.03 3.99
N PRO A 105 -16.47 -0.17 4.60
CA PRO A 105 -15.16 -0.78 4.89
C PRO A 105 -14.36 -1.17 3.64
N GLY A 106 -15.06 -1.36 2.51
CA GLY A 106 -14.44 -1.73 1.23
C GLY A 106 -13.93 -0.55 0.40
N THR A 107 -14.21 0.71 0.82
CA THR A 107 -13.75 1.91 0.12
C THR A 107 -12.40 2.37 0.67
N ASP A 108 -11.60 3.05 -0.15
CA ASP A 108 -10.32 3.60 0.33
C ASP A 108 -10.52 4.65 1.41
N VAL A 109 -11.60 5.43 1.30
CA VAL A 109 -12.00 6.44 2.30
C VAL A 109 -12.45 5.77 3.61
N GLY A 110 -13.17 4.65 3.54
CA GLY A 110 -13.52 3.86 4.72
C GLY A 110 -12.28 3.32 5.43
N LYS A 111 -11.32 2.74 4.69
CA LYS A 111 -10.04 2.29 5.25
C LYS A 111 -9.25 3.45 5.88
N LEU A 112 -9.21 4.62 5.20
CA LEU A 112 -8.57 5.83 5.74
C LEU A 112 -9.28 6.32 7.01
N SER A 113 -10.61 6.15 7.09
CA SER A 113 -11.38 6.45 8.29
C SER A 113 -10.98 5.56 9.46
N ALA A 114 -10.75 4.25 9.22
CA ALA A 114 -10.22 3.35 10.25
C ALA A 114 -8.85 3.81 10.77
N TYR A 115 -7.96 4.27 9.87
CA TYR A 115 -6.66 4.83 10.27
C TYR A 115 -6.81 6.05 11.20
N ASN A 116 -7.64 7.03 10.81
CA ASN A 116 -7.87 8.22 11.63
C ASN A 116 -8.56 7.90 12.95
N ALA A 117 -9.52 6.96 12.95
CA ALA A 117 -10.14 6.48 14.18
C ALA A 117 -9.11 5.81 15.10
N GLY A 118 -8.19 5.02 14.53
CA GLY A 118 -7.09 4.40 15.26
C GLY A 118 -6.17 5.43 15.93
N LEU A 119 -5.82 6.51 15.23
CA LEU A 119 -5.03 7.61 15.81
C LEU A 119 -5.77 8.32 16.95
N LEU A 120 -7.08 8.52 16.82
CA LEU A 120 -7.88 9.12 17.89
C LEU A 120 -8.02 8.18 19.11
N LYS A 121 -8.19 6.86 18.87
CA LYS A 121 -8.17 5.86 19.95
C LYS A 121 -6.81 5.81 20.65
N PHE A 122 -5.73 5.96 19.93
CA PHE A 122 -4.40 6.09 20.52
C PHE A 122 -4.30 7.33 21.43
N LYS A 123 -4.80 8.47 20.96
CA LYS A 123 -4.86 9.72 21.75
C LYS A 123 -5.71 9.58 23.03
N GLU A 124 -6.77 8.73 22.98
CA GLU A 124 -7.58 8.38 24.16
C GLU A 124 -6.88 7.40 25.12
N GLY A 125 -5.68 6.90 24.82
CA GLY A 125 -4.99 5.85 25.58
C GLY A 125 -5.54 4.44 25.38
N LYS A 126 -6.43 4.24 24.43
CA LYS A 126 -7.04 2.95 24.08
C LYS A 126 -6.18 2.20 23.05
N TYR A 127 -4.99 1.81 23.47
CA TYR A 127 -3.94 1.33 22.55
C TYR A 127 -4.29 0.05 21.81
N GLN A 128 -5.03 -0.88 22.42
CA GLN A 128 -5.45 -2.10 21.72
C GLN A 128 -6.51 -1.78 20.65
N GLU A 129 -7.51 -0.95 20.95
CA GLU A 129 -8.51 -0.51 19.96
C GLU A 129 -7.83 0.28 18.83
N ALA A 130 -6.84 1.11 19.17
CA ALA A 130 -6.04 1.83 18.17
C ALA A 130 -5.32 0.87 17.21
N TYR A 131 -4.63 -0.13 17.74
CA TYR A 131 -3.95 -1.15 16.95
C TYR A 131 -4.91 -1.88 16.01
N ASP A 132 -6.05 -2.32 16.53
CA ASP A 132 -7.05 -3.09 15.79
C ASP A 132 -7.66 -2.28 14.63
N LEU A 133 -7.88 -0.98 14.84
CA LEU A 133 -8.37 -0.06 13.80
C LEU A 133 -7.30 0.27 12.76
N LEU A 134 -6.07 0.54 13.19
CA LEU A 134 -4.93 0.79 12.30
C LEU A 134 -4.67 -0.42 11.39
N ASP A 135 -4.86 -1.64 11.90
CA ASP A 135 -4.69 -2.86 11.10
C ASP A 135 -5.67 -2.96 9.93
N LYS A 136 -6.86 -2.39 10.03
CA LYS A 136 -7.86 -2.34 8.97
C LYS A 136 -7.49 -1.41 7.81
N PHE A 137 -6.55 -0.50 8.01
CA PHE A 137 -6.08 0.39 6.95
C PHE A 137 -5.20 -0.34 5.95
N SER A 138 -5.41 -0.07 4.66
CA SER A 138 -4.52 -0.46 3.56
C SER A 138 -4.53 0.61 2.48
N SER A 139 -3.39 0.79 1.81
CA SER A 139 -3.21 1.77 0.75
C SER A 139 -2.12 1.31 -0.21
N ASP A 140 -2.20 1.75 -1.46
CA ASP A 140 -1.13 1.57 -2.45
C ASP A 140 0.04 2.52 -2.21
N SER A 141 -0.15 3.55 -1.39
CA SER A 141 0.91 4.48 -1.00
C SER A 141 1.87 3.82 0.00
N LYS A 142 3.10 3.62 -0.42
CA LYS A 142 4.17 3.05 0.40
C LYS A 142 4.43 3.86 1.67
N VAL A 143 4.41 5.19 1.56
CA VAL A 143 4.59 6.10 2.71
C VAL A 143 3.44 5.95 3.71
N LEU A 144 2.19 5.89 3.25
CA LEU A 144 1.05 5.70 4.15
C LEU A 144 1.10 4.33 4.84
N MET A 145 1.57 3.29 4.16
CA MET A 145 1.78 1.97 4.79
C MET A 145 2.88 2.01 5.84
N ALA A 146 3.97 2.74 5.62
CA ALA A 146 5.01 2.94 6.62
C ALA A 146 4.46 3.68 7.86
N LEU A 147 3.66 4.73 7.65
CA LEU A 147 3.00 5.46 8.73
C LEU A 147 2.02 4.58 9.53
N LYS A 148 1.25 3.72 8.85
CA LYS A 148 0.41 2.69 9.50
C LYS A 148 1.23 1.84 10.46
N TYR A 149 2.29 1.21 9.96
CA TYR A 149 3.12 0.32 10.80
C TYR A 149 3.79 1.08 11.93
N GLY A 150 4.21 2.32 11.69
CA GLY A 150 4.74 3.19 12.73
C GLY A 150 3.74 3.50 13.84
N ALA A 151 2.50 3.83 13.49
CA ALA A 151 1.42 4.08 14.46
C ALA A 151 1.03 2.80 15.23
N MET A 152 0.99 1.64 14.54
CA MET A 152 0.79 0.35 15.18
C MET A 152 1.92 0.02 16.17
N ALA A 153 3.16 0.34 15.81
CA ALA A 153 4.31 0.18 16.70
C ALA A 153 4.16 1.04 17.97
N ASP A 154 3.68 2.27 17.83
CA ASP A 154 3.42 3.15 18.99
C ASP A 154 2.36 2.56 19.91
N ALA A 155 1.28 2.02 19.36
CA ALA A 155 0.24 1.36 20.14
C ALA A 155 0.81 0.14 20.90
N GLN A 156 1.59 -0.73 20.25
CA GLN A 156 2.21 -1.90 20.89
C GLN A 156 3.27 -1.50 21.94
N SER A 157 4.02 -0.43 21.69
CA SER A 157 4.98 0.10 22.66
C SER A 157 4.31 0.53 23.97
N ASN A 158 3.16 1.20 23.87
CA ASN A 158 2.37 1.59 25.03
C ASN A 158 1.71 0.41 25.75
N LEU A 159 1.55 -0.73 25.09
CA LEU A 159 1.14 -2.01 25.67
C LEU A 159 2.30 -2.83 26.24
N ASN A 160 3.54 -2.28 26.24
CA ASN A 160 4.78 -2.95 26.64
C ASN A 160 5.12 -4.21 25.81
N LYS A 161 4.63 -4.30 24.58
CA LYS A 161 4.89 -5.43 23.66
C LYS A 161 6.11 -5.11 22.78
N ASN A 162 7.28 -5.14 23.39
CA ASN A 162 8.52 -4.65 22.81
C ASN A 162 8.97 -5.39 21.54
N GLU A 163 8.76 -6.72 21.46
CA GLU A 163 9.13 -7.51 20.27
C GLU A 163 8.25 -7.11 19.06
N GLU A 164 6.95 -7.04 19.27
CA GLU A 164 6.00 -6.62 18.26
C GLU A 164 6.27 -5.18 17.81
N THR A 165 6.62 -4.29 18.75
CA THR A 165 7.00 -2.91 18.46
C THR A 165 8.17 -2.85 17.48
N LEU A 166 9.27 -3.56 17.77
CA LEU A 166 10.43 -3.58 16.89
C LEU A 166 10.12 -4.22 15.54
N SER A 167 9.35 -5.31 15.53
CA SER A 167 8.91 -5.95 14.29
C SER A 167 8.09 -5.01 13.40
N LEU A 168 7.19 -4.22 13.99
CA LEU A 168 6.38 -3.23 13.28
C LEU A 168 7.22 -2.06 12.74
N LEU A 169 8.22 -1.62 13.48
CA LEU A 169 9.15 -0.58 13.01
C LEU A 169 9.99 -1.08 11.82
N GLU A 170 10.44 -2.35 11.83
CA GLU A 170 11.11 -2.96 10.66
C GLU A 170 10.16 -3.04 9.45
N LYS A 171 8.87 -3.36 9.66
CA LYS A 171 7.87 -3.30 8.60
C LYS A 171 7.68 -1.88 8.08
N ALA A 172 7.67 -0.87 8.94
CA ALA A 172 7.57 0.54 8.53
C ALA A 172 8.76 0.95 7.65
N ILE A 173 9.99 0.59 8.04
CA ILE A 173 11.21 0.83 7.25
C ILE A 173 11.13 0.15 5.88
N SER A 174 10.64 -1.10 5.85
CA SER A 174 10.57 -1.89 4.61
C SER A 174 9.40 -1.49 3.69
N ALA A 175 8.38 -0.84 4.21
CA ALA A 175 7.18 -0.47 3.46
C ALA A 175 7.38 0.74 2.56
N SER A 176 8.34 1.62 2.85
CA SER A 176 8.61 2.84 2.09
C SER A 176 9.97 2.78 1.38
N ASP A 177 10.05 3.42 0.23
CA ASP A 177 11.29 3.73 -0.47
C ASP A 177 11.67 5.23 -0.35
N ASP A 178 10.86 6.01 0.38
CA ASP A 178 11.18 7.41 0.68
C ASP A 178 12.31 7.50 1.71
N PRO A 179 13.44 8.16 1.38
CA PRO A 179 14.61 8.21 2.26
C PRO A 179 14.34 8.85 3.62
N TYR A 180 13.53 9.90 3.67
CA TYR A 180 13.21 10.58 4.93
C TYR A 180 12.34 9.71 5.84
N THR A 181 11.33 9.04 5.28
CA THR A 181 10.49 8.09 6.00
C THR A 181 11.32 6.93 6.57
N ASN A 182 12.25 6.40 5.77
CA ASN A 182 13.15 5.33 6.20
C ASN A 182 14.11 5.79 7.31
N TYR A 183 14.68 6.98 7.18
CA TYR A 183 15.46 7.59 8.25
C TYR A 183 14.67 7.70 9.54
N TYR A 184 13.45 8.26 9.48
CA TYR A 184 12.61 8.48 10.64
C TYR A 184 12.34 7.17 11.41
N PHE A 185 11.91 6.12 10.70
CA PHE A 185 11.62 4.84 11.35
C PHE A 185 12.87 4.06 11.76
N THR A 186 13.99 4.19 11.03
CA THR A 186 15.28 3.61 11.44
C THR A 186 15.76 4.22 12.76
N ARG A 187 15.67 5.54 12.89
CA ARG A 187 16.01 6.22 14.14
C ARG A 187 15.10 5.81 15.28
N LYS A 188 13.79 5.76 15.03
CA LYS A 188 12.80 5.32 16.02
C LYS A 188 13.06 3.88 16.49
N ALA A 189 13.36 2.96 15.58
CA ALA A 189 13.71 1.57 15.91
C ALA A 189 14.99 1.49 16.77
N GLY A 190 16.01 2.27 16.43
CA GLY A 190 17.22 2.37 17.23
C GLY A 190 16.97 2.85 18.66
N LEU A 191 16.15 3.90 18.82
CA LEU A 191 15.80 4.44 20.14
C LEU A 191 14.99 3.45 20.97
N VAL A 192 13.98 2.80 20.38
CA VAL A 192 13.20 1.75 21.06
C VAL A 192 14.11 0.60 21.48
N ALA A 193 14.98 0.14 20.60
CA ALA A 193 15.93 -0.95 20.91
C ALA A 193 16.84 -0.61 22.08
N LEU A 194 17.31 0.63 22.20
CA LEU A 194 18.07 1.11 23.36
C LEU A 194 17.22 1.06 24.63
N GLY A 195 15.98 1.57 24.57
CA GLY A 195 15.07 1.61 25.70
C GLY A 195 14.76 0.23 26.28
N VAL A 196 14.78 -0.82 25.43
CA VAL A 196 14.52 -2.23 25.83
C VAL A 196 15.81 -3.07 25.92
N ASN A 197 16.98 -2.43 25.99
CA ASN A 197 18.29 -3.04 26.13
C ASN A 197 18.69 -4.07 25.02
N LYS A 198 18.14 -3.89 23.80
CA LYS A 198 18.52 -4.68 22.61
C LYS A 198 19.68 -4.03 21.87
N LYS A 199 20.87 -4.16 22.46
CA LYS A 199 22.09 -3.47 22.01
C LYS A 199 22.45 -3.74 20.55
N ASP A 200 22.40 -5.00 20.11
CA ASP A 200 22.74 -5.37 18.72
C ASP A 200 21.77 -4.74 17.71
N VAL A 201 20.47 -4.69 18.04
CA VAL A 201 19.44 -4.06 17.20
C VAL A 201 19.67 -2.56 17.14
N ALA A 202 19.95 -1.92 18.27
CA ALA A 202 20.27 -0.50 18.32
C ALA A 202 21.53 -0.16 17.49
N LYS A 203 22.60 -0.96 17.63
CA LYS A 203 23.83 -0.83 16.86
C LYS A 203 23.57 -0.91 15.36
N LYS A 204 22.80 -1.90 14.90
CA LYS A 204 22.39 -2.04 13.49
C LYS A 204 21.74 -0.75 12.96
N HIS A 205 20.76 -0.21 13.69
CA HIS A 205 20.01 0.96 13.24
C HIS A 205 20.85 2.23 13.24
N PHE A 206 21.59 2.53 14.29
CA PHE A 206 22.43 3.73 14.36
C PHE A 206 23.60 3.67 13.38
N THR A 207 24.18 2.49 13.13
CA THR A 207 25.17 2.32 12.06
C THR A 207 24.53 2.58 10.68
N THR A 208 23.30 2.15 10.47
CA THR A 208 22.56 2.43 9.22
C THR A 208 22.35 3.93 9.03
N ILE A 209 22.01 4.67 10.10
CA ILE A 209 21.86 6.13 10.05
C ILE A 209 23.18 6.81 9.65
N ASP A 210 24.28 6.45 10.29
CA ASP A 210 25.60 7.01 10.00
C ASP A 210 26.03 6.77 8.53
N GLN A 211 25.72 5.58 8.00
CA GLN A 211 26.12 5.19 6.65
C GLN A 211 25.22 5.72 5.53
N LYS A 212 23.91 5.80 5.77
CA LYS A 212 22.92 6.02 4.70
C LYS A 212 22.08 7.29 4.86
N PHE A 213 21.96 7.81 6.07
CA PHE A 213 21.00 8.88 6.38
C PHE A 213 21.63 10.09 7.08
N LYS A 214 22.94 10.23 7.00
CA LYS A 214 23.68 11.31 7.68
C LYS A 214 23.15 12.70 7.31
N ASP A 215 22.79 12.90 6.03
CA ASP A 215 22.29 14.17 5.52
C ASP A 215 20.88 14.50 6.07
N TYR A 216 20.10 13.49 6.46
CA TYR A 216 18.77 13.66 7.06
C TYR A 216 18.84 13.83 8.58
N ASP A 217 19.86 13.26 9.21
CA ASP A 217 19.99 13.21 10.68
C ASP A 217 20.38 14.55 11.29
N ASN A 218 21.13 15.37 10.58
CA ASN A 218 21.62 16.68 11.05
C ASN A 218 22.24 16.61 12.46
N GLY A 219 22.95 15.53 12.78
CA GLY A 219 23.62 15.32 14.07
C GLY A 219 22.71 14.90 15.23
N MET A 220 21.42 14.70 14.99
CA MET A 220 20.47 14.29 16.05
C MET A 220 20.78 12.91 16.66
N SER A 221 21.51 12.07 15.95
CA SER A 221 21.88 10.73 16.42
C SER A 221 23.34 10.57 16.77
N ASP A 222 24.18 11.61 16.67
CA ASP A 222 25.64 11.52 16.85
C ASP A 222 26.04 10.85 18.19
N ALA A 223 25.40 11.26 19.29
CA ALA A 223 25.64 10.67 20.60
C ALA A 223 25.30 9.17 20.66
N TYR A 224 24.22 8.76 19.99
CA TYR A 224 23.82 7.35 19.92
C TYR A 224 24.74 6.55 19.00
N ILE A 225 25.14 7.12 17.87
CA ILE A 225 26.10 6.52 16.93
C ILE A 225 27.44 6.27 17.65
N GLU A 226 27.91 7.24 18.40
CA GLU A 226 29.14 7.06 19.16
C GLU A 226 29.00 6.01 20.26
N MET A 227 27.90 6.05 21.04
CA MET A 227 27.63 5.11 22.11
C MET A 227 27.60 3.65 21.63
N VAL A 228 26.95 3.36 20.49
CA VAL A 228 26.79 1.98 20.01
C VAL A 228 28.09 1.35 19.48
N LYS A 229 29.16 2.11 19.30
CA LYS A 229 30.49 1.57 18.96
C LYS A 229 31.09 0.73 20.08
N TYR A 230 30.64 0.97 21.32
CA TYR A 230 31.14 0.30 22.53
C TYR A 230 30.19 -0.85 22.99
N PHE A 231 29.25 -1.26 22.17
CA PHE A 231 28.35 -2.39 22.44
C PHE A 231 28.95 -3.71 22.02
#